data_79223cef2878d6482c2229decf280b6d
#
_entry.id   79223cef2878d6482c2229decf280b6d
#
_cell.length_a   1.000
_cell.length_b   1.000
_cell.length_c   1.000
_cell.angle_alpha   90.00
_cell.angle_beta   90.00
_cell.angle_gamma   90.00
#
_symmetry.space_group_name_H-M   'P 1'
#
loop_
_entity.id
_entity.type
_entity.pdbx_description
1 polymer ?
#
loop_
_entity_poly.entity_id
_entity_poly.type
_entity_poly.pdbx_seq_one_letter_code
_entity_poly.pdbx_strand_id
1 'polypeptide(L)'
;KYLSKEGYATGYIGKWHLGSSEPVKKEDRGGYDYWLGSNLLEFTSDAYETYVYDGQNKKVFLPGYRVDAITDAAINFIKLNQKKPFFLFVSLIEPHHQNNTDDYPPPIGYREKYTGKWSPPDLSSLVGSSPRHLGGYYGMVKRIDEAYGRMIDVIKSLKLFDDSAIIFTSDHGNNFKTRNREYKRSCH
;
A
#
# COMPACT_ATOMS: atom_id res chain seq x y z
N LYS A 1 -16.42 -10.34 8.55
CA LYS A 1 -17.71 -10.97 9.06
C LYS A 1 -17.76 -11.05 10.58
N TYR A 2 -16.71 -11.51 11.28
CA TYR A 2 -16.73 -11.63 12.75
C TYR A 2 -16.77 -10.24 13.40
N LEU A 3 -15.85 -9.34 13.06
CA LEU A 3 -15.78 -8.00 13.64
C LEU A 3 -17.05 -7.17 13.37
N SER A 4 -17.62 -7.25 12.16
CA SER A 4 -18.90 -6.56 11.87
C SER A 4 -20.05 -7.04 12.76
N LYS A 5 -20.07 -8.31 13.15
CA LYS A 5 -21.07 -8.84 14.10
C LYS A 5 -20.90 -8.29 15.51
N GLU A 6 -19.67 -7.96 15.89
CA GLU A 6 -19.33 -7.34 17.18
C GLU A 6 -19.43 -5.79 17.15
N GLY A 7 -20.08 -5.23 16.13
CA GLY A 7 -20.33 -3.80 16.02
C GLY A 7 -19.17 -2.94 15.48
N TYR A 8 -18.11 -3.57 15.00
CA TYR A 8 -17.02 -2.82 14.37
C TYR A 8 -17.42 -2.33 12.97
N ALA A 9 -17.08 -1.08 12.67
CA ALA A 9 -17.02 -0.62 11.29
C ALA A 9 -15.80 -1.22 10.61
N THR A 10 -15.98 -1.95 9.51
CA THR A 10 -14.88 -2.62 8.83
C THR A 10 -14.58 -1.98 7.48
N GLY A 11 -13.31 -1.64 7.21
CA GLY A 11 -12.86 -0.99 5.98
C GLY A 11 -11.68 -1.69 5.34
N TYR A 12 -11.71 -1.76 4.02
CA TYR A 12 -10.59 -2.18 3.18
C TYR A 12 -10.25 -1.12 2.15
N ILE A 13 -8.97 -0.73 2.03
CA ILE A 13 -8.51 0.27 1.08
C ILE A 13 -7.21 -0.21 0.41
N GLY A 14 -7.19 -0.25 -0.92
CA GLY A 14 -6.00 -0.54 -1.71
C GLY A 14 -6.03 -1.85 -2.50
N LYS A 15 -4.90 -2.55 -2.58
CA LYS A 15 -4.72 -3.78 -3.37
C LYS A 15 -5.34 -5.00 -2.67
N TRP A 16 -6.20 -5.73 -3.37
CA TRP A 16 -6.83 -6.95 -2.84
C TRP A 16 -6.08 -8.24 -3.18
N HIS A 17 -5.90 -8.53 -4.42
CA HIS A 17 -5.20 -9.67 -5.01
C HIS A 17 -5.68 -11.06 -4.52
N LEU A 18 -6.91 -11.16 -4.05
CA LEU A 18 -7.54 -12.41 -3.61
C LEU A 18 -8.82 -12.73 -4.40
N GLY A 19 -9.17 -11.88 -5.36
CA GLY A 19 -10.33 -12.04 -6.22
C GLY A 19 -9.97 -12.63 -7.59
N SER A 20 -10.99 -13.15 -8.28
CA SER A 20 -10.88 -13.68 -9.64
C SER A 20 -11.26 -12.67 -10.73
N SER A 21 -11.70 -11.47 -10.37
CA SER A 21 -12.21 -10.46 -11.30
C SER A 21 -11.80 -9.03 -10.91
N GLU A 22 -11.89 -8.13 -11.87
CA GLU A 22 -11.79 -6.68 -11.70
C GLU A 22 -13.05 -6.02 -12.30
N PRO A 23 -13.88 -5.31 -11.53
CA PRO A 23 -13.82 -5.13 -10.08
C PRO A 23 -14.05 -6.42 -9.28
N VAL A 24 -13.54 -6.47 -8.05
CA VAL A 24 -13.74 -7.60 -7.14
C VAL A 24 -15.23 -7.75 -6.82
N LYS A 25 -15.77 -8.95 -6.96
CA LYS A 25 -17.16 -9.22 -6.63
C LYS A 25 -17.43 -9.04 -5.13
N LYS A 26 -18.62 -8.59 -4.77
CA LYS A 26 -18.97 -8.26 -3.38
C LYS A 26 -18.80 -9.46 -2.42
N GLU A 27 -19.14 -10.65 -2.87
CA GLU A 27 -18.99 -11.90 -2.12
C GLU A 27 -17.52 -12.25 -1.82
N ASP A 28 -16.58 -11.78 -2.68
CA ASP A 28 -15.14 -12.05 -2.59
C ASP A 28 -14.38 -11.00 -1.75
N ARG A 29 -15.05 -9.97 -1.22
CA ARG A 29 -14.45 -8.88 -0.46
C ARG A 29 -14.27 -9.15 1.04
N GLY A 30 -14.26 -10.39 1.48
CA GLY A 30 -14.06 -10.75 2.89
C GLY A 30 -15.15 -10.26 3.85
N GLY A 31 -16.17 -9.55 3.37
CA GLY A 31 -17.27 -9.01 4.17
C GLY A 31 -16.96 -7.68 4.85
N TYR A 32 -16.09 -6.87 4.26
CA TYR A 32 -15.87 -5.48 4.67
C TYR A 32 -17.07 -4.60 4.31
N ASP A 33 -17.47 -3.70 5.24
CA ASP A 33 -18.60 -2.79 5.06
C ASP A 33 -18.22 -1.61 4.15
N TYR A 34 -17.01 -1.07 4.33
CA TYR A 34 -16.42 -0.05 3.47
C TYR A 34 -15.38 -0.70 2.55
N TRP A 35 -15.49 -0.40 1.27
CA TRP A 35 -14.60 -0.93 0.24
C TRP A 35 -14.13 0.19 -0.68
N LEU A 36 -12.81 0.31 -0.85
CA LEU A 36 -12.18 1.17 -1.85
C LEU A 36 -10.92 0.47 -2.35
N GLY A 37 -11.03 -0.41 -3.36
CA GLY A 37 -9.91 -1.25 -3.76
C GLY A 37 -10.00 -1.80 -5.17
N SER A 38 -8.87 -2.33 -5.62
CA SER A 38 -8.71 -3.08 -6.87
C SER A 38 -8.07 -4.42 -6.60
N ASN A 39 -8.44 -5.43 -7.40
CA ASN A 39 -7.85 -6.76 -7.27
C ASN A 39 -6.36 -6.73 -7.62
N LEU A 40 -6.04 -6.22 -8.81
CA LEU A 40 -4.68 -6.07 -9.31
C LEU A 40 -4.36 -4.59 -9.49
N LEU A 41 -4.10 -3.90 -8.36
CA LEU A 41 -3.90 -2.46 -8.34
C LEU A 41 -2.77 -1.98 -9.28
N GLU A 42 -1.76 -2.81 -9.53
CA GLU A 42 -0.69 -2.56 -10.48
C GLU A 42 -1.13 -2.43 -11.94
N PHE A 43 -2.32 -2.91 -12.29
CA PHE A 43 -2.90 -2.78 -13.63
C PHE A 43 -3.98 -1.70 -13.72
N THR A 44 -4.46 -1.20 -12.59
CA THR A 44 -5.43 -0.09 -12.52
C THR A 44 -4.77 1.23 -12.12
N SER A 45 -3.44 1.25 -11.97
CA SER A 45 -2.73 2.43 -11.52
C SER A 45 -1.29 2.50 -11.98
N ASP A 46 -0.84 3.70 -12.24
CA ASP A 46 0.54 4.15 -12.21
C ASP A 46 0.79 5.00 -10.95
N ALA A 47 2.01 5.48 -10.77
CA ALA A 47 2.39 6.21 -9.56
C ALA A 47 1.48 7.42 -9.25
N TYR A 48 0.97 8.10 -10.29
CA TYR A 48 0.14 9.32 -10.19
C TYR A 48 -1.23 9.19 -10.86
N GLU A 49 -1.48 8.09 -11.56
CA GLU A 49 -2.75 7.81 -12.23
C GLU A 49 -3.35 6.56 -11.61
N THR A 50 -4.21 6.73 -10.63
CA THR A 50 -4.79 5.63 -9.88
C THR A 50 -6.30 5.67 -9.95
N TYR A 51 -6.91 4.54 -10.27
CA TYR A 51 -8.31 4.32 -9.98
C TYR A 51 -8.50 3.01 -9.21
N VAL A 52 -9.54 3.00 -8.41
CA VAL A 52 -10.01 1.86 -7.63
C VAL A 52 -11.53 1.74 -7.80
N TYR A 53 -12.12 0.73 -7.21
CA TYR A 53 -13.57 0.55 -7.20
C TYR A 53 -14.13 0.73 -5.80
N ASP A 54 -15.26 1.42 -5.69
CA ASP A 54 -15.99 1.57 -4.43
C ASP A 54 -16.88 0.35 -4.11
N GLY A 55 -17.65 0.44 -3.03
CA GLY A 55 -18.56 -0.61 -2.58
C GLY A 55 -19.64 -1.00 -3.60
N GLN A 56 -19.98 -0.11 -4.54
CA GLN A 56 -20.95 -0.28 -5.62
C GLN A 56 -20.31 -0.65 -6.96
N ASN A 57 -19.03 -0.99 -7.01
CA ASN A 57 -18.26 -1.23 -8.22
C ASN A 57 -18.11 -0.01 -9.15
N LYS A 58 -18.35 1.19 -8.65
CA LYS A 58 -18.09 2.40 -9.40
C LYS A 58 -16.60 2.71 -9.37
N LYS A 59 -16.05 3.05 -10.54
CA LYS A 59 -14.66 3.50 -10.67
C LYS A 59 -14.48 4.85 -9.98
N VAL A 60 -13.49 4.93 -9.10
CA VAL A 60 -13.09 6.13 -8.34
C VAL A 60 -11.66 6.47 -8.70
N PHE A 61 -11.43 7.64 -9.28
CA PHE A 61 -10.10 8.15 -9.55
C PHE A 61 -9.53 8.82 -8.30
N LEU A 62 -8.31 8.46 -7.95
CA LEU A 62 -7.59 8.98 -6.79
C LEU A 62 -6.52 9.97 -7.27
N PRO A 63 -6.52 11.23 -6.79
CA PRO A 63 -5.59 12.26 -7.24
C PRO A 63 -4.22 12.14 -6.57
N GLY A 64 -3.18 12.54 -7.28
CA GLY A 64 -1.82 12.64 -6.74
C GLY A 64 -1.07 11.30 -6.70
N TYR A 65 0.00 11.26 -5.91
CA TYR A 65 0.79 10.04 -5.75
C TYR A 65 -0.03 8.95 -5.03
N ARG A 66 -0.01 7.74 -5.56
CA ARG A 66 -0.90 6.63 -5.13
C ARG A 66 -0.89 6.37 -3.62
N VAL A 67 0.29 6.35 -2.98
CA VAL A 67 0.39 6.17 -1.52
C VAL A 67 -0.35 7.28 -0.78
N ASP A 68 -0.22 8.53 -1.23
CA ASP A 68 -0.90 9.67 -0.60
C ASP A 68 -2.41 9.58 -0.73
N ALA A 69 -2.88 9.28 -1.93
CA ALA A 69 -4.30 9.19 -2.20
C ALA A 69 -4.98 8.05 -1.41
N ILE A 70 -4.34 6.89 -1.30
CA ILE A 70 -4.80 5.77 -0.46
C ILE A 70 -4.76 6.17 1.03
N THR A 71 -3.72 6.87 1.45
CA THR A 71 -3.59 7.36 2.83
C THR A 71 -4.67 8.38 3.19
N ASP A 72 -4.98 9.30 2.27
CA ASP A 72 -6.06 10.27 2.46
C ASP A 72 -7.43 9.59 2.62
N ALA A 73 -7.69 8.55 1.82
CA ALA A 73 -8.89 7.74 1.97
C ALA A 73 -8.93 7.00 3.32
N ALA A 74 -7.79 6.47 3.79
CA ALA A 74 -7.67 5.83 5.10
C ALA A 74 -7.92 6.82 6.24
N ILE A 75 -7.33 8.00 6.18
CA ILE A 75 -7.54 9.09 7.16
C ILE A 75 -9.01 9.49 7.19
N ASN A 76 -9.65 9.60 6.03
CA ASN A 76 -11.08 9.92 5.96
C ASN A 76 -11.94 8.84 6.61
N PHE A 77 -11.65 7.55 6.36
CA PHE A 77 -12.33 6.45 7.02
C PHE A 77 -12.20 6.52 8.56
N ILE A 78 -10.99 6.76 9.08
CA ILE A 78 -10.72 6.90 10.52
C ILE A 78 -11.56 8.03 11.11
N LYS A 79 -11.56 9.21 10.49
CA LYS A 79 -12.34 10.38 10.95
C LYS A 79 -13.84 10.11 10.99
N LEU A 80 -14.38 9.43 9.96
CA LEU A 80 -15.80 9.10 9.88
C LEU A 80 -16.24 8.07 10.92
N ASN A 81 -15.33 7.20 11.36
CA ASN A 81 -15.63 6.12 12.29
C ASN A 81 -15.08 6.33 13.71
N GLN A 82 -14.54 7.51 14.05
CA GLN A 82 -13.88 7.80 15.32
C GLN A 82 -14.72 7.59 16.58
N LYS A 83 -16.05 7.52 16.48
CA LYS A 83 -16.97 7.39 17.61
C LYS A 83 -17.42 5.94 17.88
N LYS A 84 -16.91 4.97 17.14
CA LYS A 84 -17.25 3.55 17.28
C LYS A 84 -16.02 2.70 17.02
N PRO A 85 -15.98 1.44 17.50
CA PRO A 85 -14.88 0.57 17.17
C PRO A 85 -14.82 0.35 15.67
N PHE A 86 -13.61 0.32 15.12
CA PHE A 86 -13.41 0.05 13.70
C PHE A 86 -12.21 -0.88 13.48
N PHE A 87 -12.24 -1.56 12.36
CA PHE A 87 -11.13 -2.32 11.79
C PHE A 87 -10.86 -1.80 10.38
N LEU A 88 -9.69 -1.26 10.16
CA LEU A 88 -9.25 -0.77 8.86
C LEU A 88 -8.04 -1.55 8.38
N PHE A 89 -8.12 -2.12 7.18
CA PHE A 89 -6.99 -2.71 6.48
C PHE A 89 -6.60 -1.80 5.31
N VAL A 90 -5.39 -1.27 5.35
CA VAL A 90 -4.81 -0.44 4.28
C VAL A 90 -3.74 -1.26 3.58
N SER A 91 -3.95 -1.58 2.32
CA SER A 91 -3.05 -2.39 1.49
C SER A 91 -2.41 -1.52 0.41
N LEU A 92 -1.23 -1.00 0.70
CA LEU A 92 -0.43 -0.27 -0.28
C LEU A 92 0.17 -1.25 -1.29
N ILE A 93 0.39 -0.80 -2.53
CA ILE A 93 1.15 -1.60 -3.48
C ILE A 93 2.65 -1.33 -3.35
N GLU A 94 3.01 -0.11 -2.97
CA GLU A 94 4.42 0.25 -2.75
C GLU A 94 5.02 -0.57 -1.58
N PRO A 95 6.29 -0.94 -1.67
CA PRO A 95 7.26 -0.63 -2.72
C PRO A 95 7.34 -1.67 -3.84
N HIS A 96 6.22 -2.16 -4.35
CA HIS A 96 6.15 -3.11 -5.46
C HIS A 96 6.72 -2.50 -6.74
N HIS A 97 7.39 -3.34 -7.52
CA HIS A 97 7.87 -3.01 -8.85
C HIS A 97 6.72 -2.69 -9.82
N GLN A 98 6.83 -1.60 -10.56
CA GLN A 98 5.87 -1.24 -11.60
C GLN A 98 6.20 -2.00 -12.89
N ASN A 99 5.37 -2.97 -13.25
CA ASN A 99 5.68 -3.95 -14.31
C ASN A 99 5.81 -3.33 -15.69
N ASN A 100 4.96 -2.37 -16.04
CA ASN A 100 4.92 -1.74 -17.37
C ASN A 100 6.15 -0.88 -17.65
N THR A 101 6.83 -0.36 -16.63
CA THR A 101 8.01 0.50 -16.76
C THR A 101 9.31 -0.17 -16.32
N ASP A 102 9.26 -1.39 -15.79
CA ASP A 102 10.40 -2.09 -15.14
C ASP A 102 11.11 -1.18 -14.13
N ASP A 103 10.37 -0.51 -13.25
CA ASP A 103 10.90 0.50 -12.35
C ASP A 103 10.21 0.50 -10.97
N TYR A 104 10.78 1.26 -10.04
CA TYR A 104 10.24 1.62 -8.73
C TYR A 104 10.00 3.12 -8.70
N PRO A 105 8.82 3.61 -9.11
CA PRO A 105 8.54 5.03 -9.24
C PRO A 105 8.20 5.67 -7.90
N PRO A 106 9.14 6.39 -7.23
CA PRO A 106 8.85 7.13 -6.02
C PRO A 106 8.18 8.47 -6.35
N PRO A 107 7.76 9.26 -5.36
CA PRO A 107 7.39 10.65 -5.59
C PRO A 107 8.53 11.44 -6.24
N ILE A 108 8.16 12.47 -7.00
CA ILE A 108 9.12 13.36 -7.68
C ILE A 108 10.15 13.90 -6.66
N GLY A 109 11.43 13.83 -7.01
CA GLY A 109 12.54 14.30 -6.17
C GLY A 109 13.01 13.31 -5.09
N TYR A 110 12.35 12.16 -4.92
CA TYR A 110 12.77 11.17 -3.91
C TYR A 110 13.86 10.24 -4.42
N ARG A 111 13.84 9.87 -5.69
CA ARG A 111 14.87 9.00 -6.28
C ARG A 111 16.27 9.61 -6.14
N GLU A 112 16.41 10.87 -6.45
CA GLU A 112 17.68 11.59 -6.43
C GLU A 112 18.28 11.65 -5.03
N LYS A 113 17.43 11.74 -3.99
CA LYS A 113 17.89 11.73 -2.58
C LYS A 113 18.51 10.41 -2.16
N TYR A 114 18.14 9.31 -2.80
CA TYR A 114 18.55 7.96 -2.40
C TYR A 114 19.43 7.25 -3.43
N THR A 115 19.60 7.79 -4.62
CA THR A 115 20.54 7.26 -5.62
C THR A 115 21.97 7.31 -5.09
N GLY A 116 22.72 6.21 -5.22
CA GLY A 116 24.09 6.09 -4.74
C GLY A 116 24.25 6.04 -3.21
N LYS A 117 23.16 5.91 -2.47
CA LYS A 117 23.21 5.70 -1.02
C LYS A 117 23.55 4.25 -0.69
N TRP A 118 23.52 3.94 0.61
CA TRP A 118 23.85 2.61 1.13
C TRP A 118 23.12 1.47 0.40
N SER A 119 23.86 0.41 0.07
CA SER A 119 23.33 -0.84 -0.43
C SER A 119 23.61 -1.94 0.59
N PRO A 120 22.62 -2.79 0.92
CA PRO A 120 22.85 -3.93 1.80
C PRO A 120 23.97 -4.83 1.27
N PRO A 121 24.85 -5.38 2.14
CA PRO A 121 25.98 -6.22 1.71
C PRO A 121 25.57 -7.43 0.87
N ASP A 122 24.43 -8.02 1.19
CA ASP A 122 23.85 -9.16 0.47
C ASP A 122 23.34 -8.80 -0.94
N LEU A 123 22.99 -7.54 -1.18
CA LEU A 123 22.65 -7.02 -2.52
C LEU A 123 23.87 -6.52 -3.27
N SER A 124 24.81 -5.84 -2.59
CA SER A 124 25.97 -5.24 -3.24
C SER A 124 26.96 -6.27 -3.77
N SER A 125 27.00 -7.47 -3.18
CA SER A 125 27.88 -8.57 -3.59
C SER A 125 27.30 -9.45 -4.72
N LEU A 126 26.04 -9.24 -5.09
CA LEU A 126 25.33 -10.08 -6.08
C LEU A 126 24.99 -9.29 -7.35
N VAL A 127 25.05 -9.97 -8.46
CA VAL A 127 24.58 -9.42 -9.74
C VAL A 127 23.06 -9.36 -9.73
N GLY A 128 22.52 -8.16 -10.04
CA GLY A 128 21.07 -7.92 -10.07
C GLY A 128 20.72 -6.51 -10.50
N SER A 129 19.48 -6.13 -10.30
CA SER A 129 18.96 -4.80 -10.70
C SER A 129 19.04 -3.73 -9.59
N SER A 130 19.62 -4.08 -8.43
CA SER A 130 19.72 -3.17 -7.29
C SER A 130 20.43 -1.84 -7.60
N PRO A 131 21.54 -1.78 -8.38
CA PRO A 131 22.20 -0.50 -8.68
C PRO A 131 21.27 0.49 -9.40
N ARG A 132 20.38 -0.02 -10.25
CA ARG A 132 19.40 0.79 -10.99
C ARG A 132 18.21 1.21 -10.12
N HIS A 133 17.74 0.33 -9.23
CA HIS A 133 16.42 0.44 -8.65
C HIS A 133 16.38 0.88 -7.18
N LEU A 134 17.49 0.73 -6.42
CA LEU A 134 17.49 1.05 -4.98
C LEU A 134 17.08 2.48 -4.67
N GLY A 135 17.50 3.48 -5.45
CA GLY A 135 17.12 4.86 -5.24
C GLY A 135 15.60 5.07 -5.31
N GLY A 136 14.94 4.46 -6.31
CA GLY A 136 13.49 4.48 -6.43
C GLY A 136 12.79 3.74 -5.31
N TYR A 137 13.26 2.52 -5.02
CA TYR A 137 12.72 1.69 -3.94
C TYR A 137 12.78 2.40 -2.57
N TYR A 138 13.93 2.97 -2.20
CA TYR A 138 14.06 3.72 -0.95
C TYR A 138 13.19 4.97 -0.91
N GLY A 139 13.03 5.65 -2.06
CA GLY A 139 12.12 6.78 -2.17
C GLY A 139 10.66 6.38 -1.92
N MET A 140 10.23 5.20 -2.42
CA MET A 140 8.90 4.64 -2.13
C MET A 140 8.76 4.28 -0.65
N VAL A 141 9.74 3.57 -0.06
CA VAL A 141 9.75 3.21 1.37
C VAL A 141 9.67 4.46 2.25
N LYS A 142 10.43 5.50 1.92
CA LYS A 142 10.35 6.77 2.66
C LYS A 142 8.98 7.40 2.57
N ARG A 143 8.31 7.33 1.42
CA ARG A 143 6.95 7.88 1.31
C ARG A 143 5.92 7.06 2.06
N ILE A 144 6.08 5.75 2.15
CA ILE A 144 5.25 4.89 3.01
C ILE A 144 5.41 5.28 4.48
N ASP A 145 6.65 5.49 4.94
CA ASP A 145 6.94 5.93 6.30
C ASP A 145 6.25 7.25 6.65
N GLU A 146 6.33 8.23 5.75
CA GLU A 146 5.63 9.52 5.91
C GLU A 146 4.11 9.36 5.92
N ALA A 147 3.57 8.53 5.05
CA ALA A 147 2.14 8.23 4.98
C ALA A 147 1.65 7.54 6.26
N TYR A 148 2.41 6.56 6.75
CA TYR A 148 2.15 5.92 8.04
C TYR A 148 2.17 6.93 9.20
N GLY A 149 3.17 7.80 9.24
CA GLY A 149 3.24 8.90 10.21
C GLY A 149 2.00 9.77 10.21
N ARG A 150 1.50 10.17 9.03
CA ARG A 150 0.25 10.95 8.88
C ARG A 150 -0.97 10.25 9.50
N MET A 151 -1.11 8.93 9.28
CA MET A 151 -2.20 8.16 9.89
C MET A 151 -2.07 8.11 11.41
N ILE A 152 -0.86 7.88 11.94
CA ILE A 152 -0.58 7.89 13.39
C ILE A 152 -0.91 9.26 14.00
N ASP A 153 -0.52 10.34 13.36
CA ASP A 153 -0.81 11.70 13.85
C ASP A 153 -2.32 11.97 13.93
N VAL A 154 -3.08 11.50 12.95
CA VAL A 154 -4.54 11.58 12.98
C VAL A 154 -5.12 10.76 14.15
N ILE A 155 -4.68 9.52 14.32
CA ILE A 155 -5.13 8.66 15.43
C ILE A 155 -4.85 9.31 16.78
N LYS A 156 -3.66 9.90 16.96
CA LYS A 156 -3.28 10.65 18.17
C LYS A 156 -4.14 11.91 18.37
N SER A 157 -4.34 12.69 17.30
CA SER A 157 -5.12 13.92 17.36
C SER A 157 -6.60 13.69 17.74
N LEU A 158 -7.13 12.53 17.36
CA LEU A 158 -8.48 12.07 17.70
C LEU A 158 -8.53 11.36 19.06
N LYS A 159 -7.41 11.26 19.79
CA LYS A 159 -7.29 10.57 21.09
C LYS A 159 -7.67 9.08 21.03
N LEU A 160 -7.38 8.43 19.92
CA LEU A 160 -7.68 7.02 19.69
C LEU A 160 -6.46 6.13 19.91
N PHE A 161 -5.28 6.69 20.10
CA PHE A 161 -4.01 5.96 20.05
C PHE A 161 -3.91 4.88 21.14
N ASP A 162 -4.28 5.21 22.38
CA ASP A 162 -4.16 4.29 23.53
C ASP A 162 -5.18 3.13 23.47
N ASP A 163 -6.28 3.31 22.74
CA ASP A 163 -7.33 2.31 22.53
C ASP A 163 -7.19 1.58 21.18
N SER A 164 -6.06 1.75 20.47
CA SER A 164 -5.85 1.19 19.15
C SER A 164 -4.72 0.16 19.11
N ALA A 165 -4.95 -0.98 18.49
CA ALA A 165 -3.90 -1.87 18.03
C ALA A 165 -3.51 -1.49 16.60
N ILE A 166 -2.24 -1.10 16.39
CA ILE A 166 -1.72 -0.66 15.11
C ILE A 166 -0.67 -1.67 14.65
N ILE A 167 -0.91 -2.29 13.49
CA ILE A 167 -0.03 -3.32 12.93
C ILE A 167 0.53 -2.82 11.61
N PHE A 168 1.85 -2.79 11.49
CA PHE A 168 2.56 -2.53 10.24
C PHE A 168 3.32 -3.80 9.83
N THR A 169 3.10 -4.25 8.60
CA THR A 169 3.72 -5.48 8.09
C THR A 169 3.90 -5.43 6.58
N SER A 170 4.65 -6.40 6.05
CA SER A 170 4.81 -6.64 4.60
C SER A 170 4.47 -8.10 4.32
N ASP A 171 4.03 -8.39 3.10
CA ASP A 171 3.80 -9.75 2.61
C ASP A 171 5.12 -10.50 2.35
N HIS A 172 6.13 -9.80 1.82
CA HIS A 172 7.48 -10.31 1.56
C HIS A 172 8.45 -9.16 1.31
N GLY A 173 9.75 -9.45 1.20
CA GLY A 173 10.77 -8.50 0.80
C GLY A 173 11.02 -8.45 -0.71
N ASN A 174 12.13 -7.84 -1.12
CA ASN A 174 12.53 -7.69 -2.52
C ASN A 174 13.99 -8.09 -2.72
N ASN A 175 14.27 -8.95 -3.69
CA ASN A 175 15.62 -9.44 -3.98
C ASN A 175 16.29 -8.79 -5.22
N PHE A 176 15.64 -7.86 -5.89
CA PHE A 176 16.18 -7.12 -7.04
C PHE A 176 16.79 -8.02 -8.12
N LYS A 177 16.18 -9.15 -8.41
CA LYS A 177 16.65 -10.15 -9.40
C LYS A 177 18.04 -10.77 -9.09
N THR A 178 18.50 -10.70 -7.85
CA THR A 178 19.86 -11.14 -7.48
C THR A 178 19.99 -12.67 -7.42
N ARG A 179 18.96 -13.41 -7.09
CA ARG A 179 19.05 -14.85 -6.80
C ARG A 179 18.36 -15.74 -7.84
N ASN A 180 17.19 -15.33 -8.33
CA ASN A 180 16.38 -16.15 -9.23
C ASN A 180 15.88 -15.40 -10.47
N ARG A 181 16.46 -14.23 -10.77
CA ARG A 181 16.05 -13.32 -11.85
C ARG A 181 14.63 -12.76 -11.70
N GLU A 182 14.02 -12.91 -10.52
CA GLU A 182 12.71 -12.38 -10.17
C GLU A 182 12.83 -11.41 -8.98
N TYR A 183 11.80 -10.62 -8.73
CA TYR A 183 11.80 -9.66 -7.63
C TYR A 183 11.38 -10.25 -6.27
N LYS A 184 10.67 -11.37 -6.23
CA LYS A 184 9.91 -11.82 -5.06
C LYS A 184 10.41 -13.10 -4.38
N ARG A 185 10.77 -14.16 -5.07
CA ARG A 185 10.78 -15.56 -4.59
C ARG A 185 11.90 -16.00 -3.64
N SER A 186 12.71 -15.14 -3.11
CA SER A 186 13.80 -15.53 -2.21
C SER A 186 13.83 -14.79 -0.90
N CYS A 187 12.68 -14.32 -0.44
CA CYS A 187 12.55 -13.48 0.74
C CYS A 187 11.99 -14.28 1.91
N HIS A 188 12.72 -15.27 2.35
CA HIS A 188 12.42 -16.09 3.52
C HIS A 188 13.40 -15.83 4.62
#